data_323e8ef25d1261ecb5f1914bf84d9d4c
#
_entry.id   323e8ef25d1261ecb5f1914bf84d9d4c
#
_cell.length_a   1.000
_cell.length_b   1.000
_cell.length_c   1.000
_cell.angle_alpha   90.00
_cell.angle_beta   90.00
_cell.angle_gamma   90.00
#
_symmetry.space_group_name_H-M   'P 1'
#
loop_
_entity.id
_entity.type
_entity.pdbx_description
1 polymer ?
#
loop_
_entity_poly.entity_id
_entity_poly.type
_entity_poly.pdbx_seq_one_letter_code
_entity_poly.pdbx_strand_id
1 'polypeptide(L)'
;MSRLSIDPYVVDVLLPDLVGHDRRPSAFLVYLHLLCEAARLRRDEVPLSLQTIAVRTGLSKSSVQAALRHLGRRGLVDTSEPATSTRVIRKVRRPWVR
;
A
#
# COMPACT_ATOMS: atom_id res chain seq x y z
N MET A 1 -2.77 22.07 8.33
CA MET A 1 -2.77 20.61 8.10
C MET A 1 -3.64 20.26 6.91
N SER A 2 -3.13 19.48 5.99
CA SER A 2 -3.91 19.00 4.87
C SER A 2 -4.84 17.85 5.32
N ARG A 3 -6.03 17.80 4.75
CA ARG A 3 -6.98 16.72 4.99
C ARG A 3 -6.79 15.63 3.94
N LEU A 4 -6.85 14.38 4.38
CA LEU A 4 -6.85 13.24 3.49
C LEU A 4 -8.20 12.53 3.61
N SER A 5 -8.81 12.25 2.47
CA SER A 5 -10.05 11.51 2.43
C SER A 5 -9.74 10.06 2.07
N ILE A 6 -10.33 9.14 2.81
CA ILE A 6 -10.19 7.71 2.57
C ILE A 6 -11.57 7.15 2.25
N ASP A 7 -11.64 6.37 1.16
CA ASP A 7 -12.88 5.70 0.76
C ASP A 7 -13.33 4.77 1.90
N PRO A 8 -14.60 4.83 2.33
CA PRO A 8 -15.11 3.94 3.37
C PRO A 8 -14.87 2.46 3.10
N TYR A 9 -14.79 2.05 1.84
CA TYR A 9 -14.47 0.67 1.45
C TYR A 9 -13.18 0.17 2.10
N VAL A 10 -12.20 1.04 2.25
CA VAL A 10 -10.89 0.70 2.84
C VAL A 10 -11.06 0.24 4.28
N VAL A 11 -11.91 0.90 5.04
CA VAL A 11 -12.14 0.56 6.46
C VAL A 11 -13.22 -0.51 6.61
N ASP A 12 -14.28 -0.42 5.81
CA ASP A 12 -15.44 -1.30 5.97
C ASP A 12 -15.21 -2.69 5.37
N VAL A 13 -14.40 -2.81 4.32
CA VAL A 13 -14.17 -4.06 3.61
C VAL A 13 -12.72 -4.52 3.69
N LEU A 14 -11.77 -3.67 3.28
CA LEU A 14 -10.37 -4.09 3.19
C LEU A 14 -9.74 -4.33 4.56
N LEU A 15 -10.08 -3.54 5.56
CA LEU A 15 -9.52 -3.72 6.90
C LEU A 15 -9.86 -5.10 7.46
N PRO A 16 -11.14 -5.50 7.57
CA PRO A 16 -11.43 -6.84 8.07
C PRO A 16 -10.95 -7.95 7.13
N ASP A 17 -10.90 -7.69 5.83
CA ASP A 17 -10.48 -8.69 4.86
C ASP A 17 -8.96 -8.96 4.96
N LEU A 18 -8.15 -7.92 4.96
CA LEU A 18 -6.70 -8.09 5.03
C LEU A 18 -6.21 -8.49 6.42
N VAL A 19 -6.78 -7.89 7.46
CA VAL A 19 -6.35 -8.14 8.84
C VAL A 19 -6.94 -9.44 9.38
N GLY A 20 -8.24 -9.64 9.19
CA GLY A 20 -8.95 -10.79 9.76
C GLY A 20 -8.90 -12.02 8.88
N HIS A 21 -9.38 -11.92 7.63
CA HIS A 21 -9.46 -13.05 6.70
C HIS A 21 -8.06 -13.50 6.25
N ASP A 22 -7.28 -12.56 5.70
CA ASP A 22 -5.93 -12.87 5.19
C ASP A 22 -4.90 -13.02 6.30
N ARG A 23 -5.21 -12.52 7.50
CA ARG A 23 -4.29 -12.47 8.64
C ARG A 23 -2.97 -11.77 8.29
N ARG A 24 -3.09 -10.63 7.59
CA ARG A 24 -1.95 -9.83 7.13
C ARG A 24 -2.13 -8.37 7.55
N PRO A 25 -2.09 -8.05 8.85
CA PRO A 25 -2.26 -6.65 9.27
C PRO A 25 -1.20 -5.72 8.70
N SER A 26 0.04 -6.20 8.51
CA SER A 26 1.09 -5.38 7.89
C SER A 26 0.73 -4.98 6.44
N ALA A 27 0.03 -5.85 5.71
CA ALA A 27 -0.41 -5.52 4.36
C ALA A 27 -1.40 -4.36 4.38
N PHE A 28 -2.33 -4.37 5.33
CA PHE A 28 -3.28 -3.26 5.45
C PHE A 28 -2.56 -1.95 5.79
N LEU A 29 -1.60 -1.99 6.71
CA LEU A 29 -0.84 -0.79 7.12
C LEU A 29 -0.05 -0.22 5.94
N VAL A 30 0.60 -1.06 5.16
CA VAL A 30 1.35 -0.63 3.98
C VAL A 30 0.40 -0.04 2.94
N TYR A 31 -0.72 -0.71 2.68
CA TYR A 31 -1.69 -0.22 1.71
C TYR A 31 -2.26 1.14 2.11
N LEU A 32 -2.62 1.30 3.39
CA LEU A 32 -3.13 2.57 3.91
C LEU A 32 -2.11 3.69 3.72
N HIS A 33 -0.84 3.42 4.02
CA HIS A 33 0.23 4.39 3.83
C HIS A 33 0.36 4.81 2.37
N LEU A 34 0.34 3.83 1.45
CA LEU A 34 0.43 4.10 0.02
C LEU A 34 -0.77 4.90 -0.49
N LEU A 35 -1.99 4.59 0.00
CA LEU A 35 -3.18 5.35 -0.36
C LEU A 35 -3.06 6.82 0.07
N CYS A 36 -2.56 7.05 1.28
CA CYS A 36 -2.38 8.41 1.78
C CYS A 36 -1.36 9.18 0.95
N GLU A 37 -0.26 8.54 0.58
CA GLU A 37 0.74 9.18 -0.28
C GLU A 37 0.19 9.45 -1.68
N ALA A 38 -0.56 8.52 -2.24
CA ALA A 38 -1.22 8.71 -3.54
C ALA A 38 -2.16 9.90 -3.49
N ALA A 39 -2.91 10.03 -2.39
CA ALA A 39 -3.83 11.16 -2.21
C ALA A 39 -3.08 12.49 -2.13
N ARG A 40 -1.96 12.54 -1.40
CA ARG A 40 -1.13 13.74 -1.30
C ARG A 40 -0.54 14.14 -2.63
N LEU A 41 -0.09 13.17 -3.42
CA LEU A 41 0.51 13.42 -4.73
C LEU A 41 -0.53 13.57 -5.83
N ARG A 42 -1.79 13.28 -5.54
CA ARG A 42 -2.91 13.29 -6.51
C ARG A 42 -2.63 12.42 -7.73
N ARG A 43 -2.01 11.26 -7.50
CA ARG A 43 -1.73 10.29 -8.55
C ARG A 43 -1.59 8.90 -7.93
N ASP A 44 -1.79 7.86 -8.74
CA ASP A 44 -1.74 6.49 -8.26
C ASP A 44 -0.30 5.93 -8.19
N GLU A 45 0.65 6.59 -8.83
CA GLU A 45 2.04 6.18 -8.83
C GLU A 45 2.80 6.88 -7.72
N VAL A 46 3.34 6.08 -6.79
CA VAL A 46 3.97 6.57 -5.58
C VAL A 46 5.44 6.14 -5.56
N PRO A 47 6.40 7.10 -5.62
CA PRO A 47 7.83 6.78 -5.62
C PRO A 47 8.32 6.58 -4.18
N LEU A 48 8.14 5.36 -3.64
CA LEU A 48 8.55 5.03 -2.28
C LEU A 48 9.41 3.78 -2.24
N SER A 49 10.60 3.90 -1.63
CA SER A 49 11.48 2.76 -1.39
C SER A 49 10.98 1.91 -0.22
N LEU A 50 11.46 0.68 -0.14
CA LEU A 50 11.18 -0.19 1.02
C LEU A 50 11.60 0.47 2.32
N GLN A 51 12.78 1.11 2.32
CA GLN A 51 13.29 1.81 3.49
C GLN A 51 12.34 2.90 3.97
N THR A 52 11.86 3.72 3.05
CA THR A 52 10.95 4.82 3.39
C THR A 52 9.63 4.29 3.94
N ILE A 53 9.07 3.27 3.31
CA ILE A 53 7.83 2.65 3.78
C ILE A 53 8.03 2.07 5.18
N ALA A 54 9.14 1.36 5.40
CA ALA A 54 9.45 0.76 6.70
C ALA A 54 9.54 1.82 7.79
N VAL A 55 10.27 2.90 7.53
CA VAL A 55 10.41 4.00 8.51
C VAL A 55 9.06 4.63 8.83
N ARG A 56 8.26 4.91 7.80
CA ARG A 56 6.99 5.62 7.97
C ARG A 56 5.88 4.75 8.58
N THR A 57 5.93 3.44 8.38
CA THR A 57 4.93 2.53 8.95
C THR A 57 5.35 1.96 10.29
N GLY A 58 6.65 2.02 10.62
CA GLY A 58 7.17 1.37 11.82
C GLY A 58 7.39 -0.13 11.65
N LEU A 59 7.27 -0.64 10.42
CA LEU A 59 7.48 -2.06 10.12
C LEU A 59 8.93 -2.32 9.72
N SER A 60 9.36 -3.58 9.84
CA SER A 60 10.67 -3.99 9.30
C SER A 60 10.62 -4.02 7.76
N LYS A 61 11.79 -3.94 7.12
CA LYS A 61 11.87 -4.05 5.66
C LYS A 61 11.31 -5.38 5.16
N SER A 62 11.57 -6.47 5.88
CA SER A 62 11.06 -7.78 5.49
C SER A 62 9.53 -7.85 5.58
N SER A 63 8.94 -7.22 6.60
CA SER A 63 7.49 -7.14 6.73
C SER A 63 6.87 -6.31 5.61
N VAL A 64 7.50 -5.18 5.25
CA VAL A 64 7.05 -4.35 4.13
C VAL A 64 7.13 -5.14 2.82
N GLN A 65 8.22 -5.85 2.60
CA GLN A 65 8.42 -6.66 1.41
C GLN A 65 7.36 -7.75 1.28
N ALA A 66 7.08 -8.46 2.37
CA ALA A 66 6.03 -9.48 2.39
C ALA A 66 4.65 -8.85 2.17
N ALA A 67 4.39 -7.70 2.77
CA ALA A 67 3.15 -6.97 2.59
C ALA A 67 2.93 -6.57 1.13
N LEU A 68 3.96 -6.05 0.48
CA LEU A 68 3.86 -5.64 -0.93
C LEU A 68 3.60 -6.85 -1.85
N ARG A 69 4.24 -7.98 -1.58
CA ARG A 69 3.97 -9.20 -2.34
C ARG A 69 2.51 -9.63 -2.18
N HIS A 70 2.01 -9.59 -0.96
CA HIS A 70 0.61 -9.94 -0.69
C HIS A 70 -0.36 -8.99 -1.39
N LEU A 71 -0.09 -7.68 -1.30
CA LEU A 71 -0.91 -6.68 -1.97
C LEU A 71 -0.90 -6.86 -3.49
N GLY A 72 0.24 -7.25 -4.04
CA GLY A 72 0.33 -7.57 -5.47
C GLY A 72 -0.56 -8.74 -5.85
N ARG A 73 -0.57 -9.81 -5.04
CA ARG A 73 -1.44 -10.96 -5.27
C ARG A 73 -2.93 -10.60 -5.16
N ARG A 74 -3.25 -9.64 -4.30
CA ARG A 74 -4.63 -9.17 -4.13
C ARG A 74 -5.04 -8.11 -5.17
N GLY A 75 -4.13 -7.73 -6.06
CA GLY A 75 -4.43 -6.73 -7.08
C GLY A 75 -4.58 -5.31 -6.55
N LEU A 76 -4.05 -5.03 -5.36
CA LEU A 76 -4.15 -3.72 -4.72
C LEU A 76 -2.95 -2.83 -5.00
N VAL A 77 -1.82 -3.42 -5.36
CA VAL A 77 -0.62 -2.72 -5.77
C VAL A 77 -0.03 -3.44 -6.98
N ASP A 78 0.39 -2.66 -7.98
CA ASP A 78 1.12 -3.19 -9.12
C ASP A 78 2.62 -3.10 -8.82
N THR A 79 3.28 -4.26 -8.79
CA THR A 79 4.70 -4.38 -8.48
C THR A 79 5.50 -4.85 -9.69
N SER A 80 5.11 -4.43 -10.90
CA SER A 80 5.76 -4.85 -12.14
C SER A 80 7.20 -4.36 -12.28
N GLU A 81 7.62 -3.38 -11.47
CA GLU A 81 8.98 -2.88 -11.49
C GLU A 81 9.95 -3.87 -10.83
N PRO A 82 11.09 -4.17 -11.47
CA PRO A 82 12.08 -5.06 -10.87
C PRO A 82 12.63 -4.50 -9.55
N ALA A 83 12.90 -5.39 -8.59
CA ALA A 83 13.43 -5.00 -7.29
C ALA A 83 14.82 -4.34 -7.38
N THR A 84 15.49 -4.44 -8.52
CA THR A 84 16.80 -3.85 -8.77
C THR A 84 16.75 -2.43 -9.31
N SER A 85 15.55 -1.91 -9.59
CA SER A 85 15.40 -0.55 -10.10
C SER A 85 15.72 0.46 -9.00
N THR A 86 16.54 1.46 -9.31
CA THR A 86 16.83 2.58 -8.41
C THR A 86 15.63 3.51 -8.26
N ARG A 87 14.69 3.44 -9.19
CA ARG A 87 13.39 4.11 -9.10
C ARG A 87 12.33 3.10 -8.75
N VAL A 88 11.91 3.12 -7.50
CA VAL A 88 10.86 2.22 -7.04
C VAL A 88 9.54 2.96 -7.10
N ILE A 89 8.81 2.76 -8.19
CA ILE A 89 7.47 3.34 -8.36
C ILE A 89 6.46 2.25 -8.05
N ARG A 90 5.54 2.56 -7.14
CA ARG A 90 4.48 1.65 -6.73
C ARG A 90 3.15 2.20 -7.19
N LYS A 91 2.46 1.43 -8.01
CA LYS A 91 1.15 1.82 -8.50
C LYS A 91 0.07 1.29 -7.57
N VAL A 92 -0.63 2.22 -6.94
CA VAL A 92 -1.74 1.88 -6.04
C VAL A 92 -2.99 1.65 -6.88
N ARG A 93 -3.68 0.54 -6.63
CA ARG A 93 -4.90 0.20 -7.34
C ARG A 93 -6.09 0.22 -6.39
N ARG A 94 -7.22 0.64 -6.92
CA ARG A 94 -8.50 0.65 -6.22
C ARG A 94 -9.51 -0.14 -7.07
N PRO A 95 -9.44 -1.49 -7.04
CA PRO A 95 -10.24 -2.31 -7.96
C PRO A 95 -11.74 -2.18 -7.77
N TRP A 96 -12.19 -1.63 -6.64
CA TRP A 96 -13.62 -1.38 -6.40
C TRP A 96 -14.12 -0.09 -7.05
N VAL A 97 -13.22 0.79 -7.50
CA VAL A 97 -13.58 2.03 -8.17
C VAL A 97 -13.68 1.77 -9.67
N ARG A 98 -14.79 2.20 -10.25
CA ARG A 98 -15.05 2.03 -11.69
C ARG A 98 -14.73 3.31 -12.47
#